data_abc024be5663b95cf145f6263111e3ac
#
_entry.id   abc024be5663b95cf145f6263111e3ac
#
_cell.length_a   1.000
_cell.length_b   1.000
_cell.length_c   1.000
_cell.angle_alpha   90.00
_cell.angle_beta   90.00
_cell.angle_gamma   90.00
#
_symmetry.space_group_name_H-M   'P 1'
#
loop_
_entity.id
_entity.type
_entity.pdbx_description
1 polymer ?
#
loop_
_entity_poly.entity_id
_entity_poly.type
_entity_poly.pdbx_seq_one_letter_code
_entity_poly.pdbx_strand_id
1 'polypeptide(L)'
;MSRRRPSEREKKGPSQRQLRVGEELRHLLAELLERGDMRDPELRDASITVTAVDVSPDLRNAIAFVMPLGGQDEERLLAALKRAAPWFRARVGEKAQLRHAPEIRFQVDRTFDEADRIGQLLRRPDVARDIKDD
;
A
#
# COMPACT_ATOMS: atom_id res chain seq x y z
N MET A 1 1.13 34.83 -12.89
CA MET A 1 1.34 34.38 -12.56
C MET A 1 0.95 33.63 -12.12
N SER A 2 0.80 33.43 -12.11
CA SER A 2 0.56 32.87 -11.64
C SER A 2 0.67 31.88 -11.42
N ARG A 3 0.96 31.56 -11.44
CA ARG A 3 1.32 30.61 -11.34
C ARG A 3 1.25 29.98 -10.28
N ARG A 4 0.60 29.50 -10.14
CA ARG A 4 0.51 28.92 -9.17
C ARG A 4 1.25 28.06 -9.05
N ARG A 5 1.33 27.65 -8.35
CA ARG A 5 2.20 26.89 -7.95
C ARG A 5 1.82 25.49 -7.95
N PRO A 6 2.28 24.58 -8.86
CA PRO A 6 2.10 23.14 -8.73
C PRO A 6 2.66 22.63 -7.42
N SER A 7 3.74 23.24 -6.95
CA SER A 7 4.35 22.80 -5.71
C SER A 7 3.42 23.01 -4.53
N GLU A 8 2.62 24.04 -4.59
CA GLU A 8 1.67 24.31 -3.52
C GLU A 8 0.55 23.28 -3.52
N ARG A 9 0.14 22.87 -4.70
CA ARG A 9 -0.87 21.83 -4.84
C ARG A 9 -0.35 20.49 -4.34
N GLU A 10 0.93 20.21 -4.63
CA GLU A 10 1.55 19.00 -4.15
C GLU A 10 1.62 18.96 -2.63
N LYS A 11 1.86 20.10 -2.02
CA LYS A 11 1.93 20.18 -0.57
C LYS A 11 0.61 19.89 0.10
N LYS A 12 -0.47 20.10 -0.61
CA LYS A 12 -1.80 19.83 -0.07
C LYS A 12 -2.17 18.36 -0.10
N GLY A 13 -1.32 17.55 -0.76
CA GLY A 13 -1.58 16.14 -0.84
C GLY A 13 -2.57 15.78 -1.92
N PRO A 14 -3.05 14.54 -1.91
CA PRO A 14 -3.92 14.04 -2.95
C PRO A 14 -5.30 14.67 -2.92
N SER A 15 -5.94 14.71 -4.08
CA SER A 15 -7.29 15.23 -4.21
C SER A 15 -8.29 14.25 -3.59
N GLN A 16 -9.51 14.73 -3.40
CA GLN A 16 -10.59 13.86 -2.93
C GLN A 16 -10.80 12.69 -3.86
N ARG A 17 -10.70 12.93 -5.16
CA ARG A 17 -10.89 11.87 -6.13
C ARG A 17 -9.79 10.82 -6.00
N GLN A 18 -8.55 11.26 -5.84
CA GLN A 18 -7.44 10.33 -5.64
C GLN A 18 -7.67 9.48 -4.40
N LEU A 19 -8.11 10.09 -3.32
CA LEU A 19 -8.35 9.36 -2.08
C LEU A 19 -9.48 8.35 -2.24
N ARG A 20 -10.53 8.74 -2.93
CA ARG A 20 -11.67 7.85 -3.12
C ARG A 20 -11.32 6.66 -4.01
N VAL A 21 -10.61 6.93 -5.10
CA VAL A 21 -10.19 5.86 -5.99
C VAL A 21 -9.20 4.95 -5.28
N GLY A 22 -8.26 5.53 -4.53
CA GLY A 22 -7.31 4.72 -3.77
C GLY A 22 -8.00 3.79 -2.80
N GLU A 23 -9.03 4.28 -2.12
CA GLU A 23 -9.75 3.45 -1.17
C GLU A 23 -10.53 2.35 -1.86
N GLU A 24 -11.12 2.66 -3.01
CA GLU A 24 -11.81 1.66 -3.80
C GLU A 24 -10.85 0.56 -4.26
N LEU A 25 -9.67 0.97 -4.73
CA LEU A 25 -8.66 0.01 -5.15
C LEU A 25 -8.17 -0.84 -3.99
N ARG A 26 -8.01 -0.23 -2.82
CA ARG A 26 -7.57 -0.96 -1.64
C ARG A 26 -8.54 -2.09 -1.33
N HIS A 27 -9.83 -1.79 -1.34
CA HIS A 27 -10.86 -2.81 -1.08
C HIS A 27 -10.84 -3.91 -2.12
N LEU A 28 -10.72 -3.54 -3.40
CA LEU A 28 -10.71 -4.53 -4.46
C LEU A 28 -9.49 -5.43 -4.37
N LEU A 29 -8.32 -4.85 -4.13
CA LEU A 29 -7.10 -5.65 -4.03
C LEU A 29 -7.13 -6.56 -2.82
N ALA A 30 -7.63 -6.05 -1.69
CA ALA A 30 -7.76 -6.87 -0.50
C ALA A 30 -8.69 -8.05 -0.73
N GLU A 31 -9.79 -7.81 -1.42
CA GLU A 31 -10.74 -8.85 -1.74
C GLU A 31 -10.13 -9.90 -2.65
N LEU A 32 -9.40 -9.44 -3.67
CA LEU A 32 -8.76 -10.38 -4.60
C LEU A 32 -7.73 -11.26 -3.90
N LEU A 33 -6.95 -10.66 -3.01
CA LEU A 33 -5.96 -11.41 -2.25
C LEU A 33 -6.61 -12.40 -1.30
N GLU A 34 -7.73 -12.01 -0.70
CA GLU A 34 -8.43 -12.86 0.25
C GLU A 34 -9.07 -14.06 -0.43
N ARG A 35 -9.56 -13.89 -1.65
CA ARG A 35 -10.19 -14.98 -2.37
C ARG A 35 -9.23 -16.09 -2.78
N GLY A 36 -7.96 -15.73 -2.94
CA GLY A 36 -6.96 -16.74 -3.28
C GLY A 36 -7.10 -17.30 -4.68
N ASP A 37 -7.63 -16.53 -5.60
CA ASP A 37 -7.83 -16.98 -6.98
C ASP A 37 -6.57 -16.94 -7.81
N MET A 38 -5.47 -16.43 -7.26
CA MET A 38 -4.22 -16.34 -7.98
C MET A 38 -3.63 -17.73 -8.22
N ARG A 39 -2.98 -17.88 -9.37
CA ARG A 39 -2.32 -19.13 -9.69
C ARG A 39 -0.97 -19.28 -8.98
N ASP A 40 -0.34 -18.18 -8.66
CA ASP A 40 1.00 -18.21 -8.06
C ASP A 40 0.87 -18.76 -6.63
N PRO A 41 1.52 -19.89 -6.33
CA PRO A 41 1.42 -20.46 -5.00
C PRO A 41 1.97 -19.57 -3.91
N GLU A 42 2.94 -18.72 -4.25
CA GLU A 42 3.49 -17.77 -3.28
C GLU A 42 2.43 -16.80 -2.78
N LEU A 43 1.46 -16.47 -3.63
CA LEU A 43 0.39 -15.56 -3.25
C LEU A 43 -0.81 -16.29 -2.69
N ARG A 44 -1.10 -17.46 -3.24
CA ARG A 44 -2.31 -18.18 -2.85
C ARG A 44 -2.28 -18.55 -1.37
N ASP A 45 -1.11 -18.93 -0.90
CA ASP A 45 -0.96 -19.36 0.50
C ASP A 45 -0.46 -18.25 1.40
N ALA A 46 -0.30 -17.05 0.87
CA ALA A 46 0.24 -15.93 1.64
C ALA A 46 -0.86 -15.19 2.37
N SER A 47 -0.52 -14.66 3.53
CA SER A 47 -1.40 -13.79 4.27
C SER A 47 -0.88 -12.37 4.11
N ILE A 48 -1.62 -11.55 3.38
CA ILE A 48 -1.18 -10.22 3.00
C ILE A 48 -2.29 -9.23 3.30
N THR A 49 -1.94 -8.13 3.95
CA THR A 49 -2.88 -7.03 4.17
C THR A 49 -2.50 -5.88 3.26
N VAL A 50 -3.48 -5.33 2.54
CA VAL A 50 -3.27 -4.10 1.78
C VAL A 50 -3.63 -2.95 2.70
N THR A 51 -2.62 -2.18 3.10
CA THR A 51 -2.81 -1.14 4.10
C THR A 51 -3.24 0.19 3.50
N ALA A 52 -2.80 0.47 2.28
CA ALA A 52 -3.14 1.73 1.62
C ALA A 52 -2.87 1.60 0.13
N VAL A 53 -3.53 2.44 -0.65
CA VAL A 53 -3.25 2.55 -2.08
C VAL A 53 -3.17 4.03 -2.41
N ASP A 54 -2.03 4.46 -2.94
CA ASP A 54 -1.82 5.82 -3.41
C ASP A 54 -1.96 5.85 -4.92
N VAL A 55 -2.75 6.80 -5.41
CA VAL A 55 -3.06 6.90 -6.83
C VAL A 55 -2.50 8.21 -7.35
N SER A 56 -1.93 8.17 -8.56
CA SER A 56 -1.43 9.37 -9.20
C SER A 56 -2.57 10.32 -9.55
N PRO A 57 -2.27 11.62 -9.74
CA PRO A 57 -3.35 12.57 -10.05
C PRO A 57 -4.14 12.24 -11.29
N ASP A 58 -3.49 11.64 -12.30
CA ASP A 58 -4.20 11.25 -13.53
C ASP A 58 -4.86 9.88 -13.40
N LEU A 59 -4.77 9.24 -12.24
CA LEU A 59 -5.38 7.95 -11.93
C LEU A 59 -4.85 6.81 -12.78
N ARG A 60 -3.70 6.97 -13.38
CA ARG A 60 -3.13 5.95 -14.25
C ARG A 60 -2.14 5.04 -13.56
N ASN A 61 -1.65 5.45 -12.39
CA ASN A 61 -0.69 4.67 -11.63
C ASN A 61 -1.14 4.56 -10.20
N ALA A 62 -0.93 3.40 -9.61
CA ALA A 62 -1.28 3.15 -8.23
C ALA A 62 -0.15 2.39 -7.56
N ILE A 63 0.12 2.75 -6.31
CA ILE A 63 1.06 2.01 -5.47
C ILE A 63 0.26 1.42 -4.33
N ALA A 64 0.26 0.10 -4.26
CA ALA A 64 -0.43 -0.61 -3.19
C ALA A 64 0.59 -0.98 -2.12
N PHE A 65 0.36 -0.50 -0.92
CA PHE A 65 1.22 -0.81 0.21
C PHE A 65 0.68 -2.05 0.90
N VAL A 66 1.55 -3.01 1.11
CA VAL A 66 1.17 -4.30 1.65
C VAL A 66 1.99 -4.63 2.88
N MET A 67 1.38 -5.40 3.76
CA MET A 67 2.05 -5.90 4.94
C MET A 67 1.90 -7.41 4.96
N PRO A 68 3.01 -8.15 4.75
CA PRO A 68 2.96 -9.60 4.88
C PRO A 68 2.79 -9.99 6.33
N LEU A 69 1.99 -11.00 6.57
CA LEU A 69 1.76 -11.52 7.90
C LEU A 69 2.39 -12.90 8.02
N GLY A 70 2.77 -13.26 9.24
CA GLY A 70 3.24 -14.61 9.49
C GLY A 70 4.68 -14.91 9.14
N GLY A 71 5.55 -13.90 9.09
CA GLY A 71 6.98 -14.11 8.92
C GLY A 71 7.39 -14.55 7.53
N GLN A 72 6.64 -14.16 6.53
CA GLN A 72 6.95 -14.51 5.15
C GLN A 72 8.14 -13.72 4.62
N ASP A 73 8.79 -14.29 3.61
CA ASP A 73 9.91 -13.65 2.93
C ASP A 73 9.38 -12.50 2.08
N GLU A 74 9.70 -11.27 2.48
CA GLU A 74 9.20 -10.08 1.81
C GLU A 74 9.65 -10.00 0.36
N GLU A 75 10.89 -10.35 0.09
CA GLU A 75 11.42 -10.25 -1.27
C GLU A 75 10.71 -11.20 -2.21
N ARG A 76 10.49 -12.42 -1.77
CA ARG A 76 9.78 -13.40 -2.59
C ARG A 76 8.34 -12.99 -2.80
N LEU A 77 7.73 -12.46 -1.75
CA LEU A 77 6.35 -12.02 -1.83
C LEU A 77 6.19 -10.85 -2.80
N LEU A 78 7.08 -9.87 -2.70
CA LEU A 78 7.03 -8.72 -3.60
C LEU A 78 7.28 -9.14 -5.05
N ALA A 79 8.20 -10.09 -5.26
CA ALA A 79 8.46 -10.59 -6.60
C ALA A 79 7.21 -11.27 -7.16
N ALA A 80 6.51 -12.03 -6.32
CA ALA A 80 5.29 -12.70 -6.75
C ALA A 80 4.19 -11.68 -7.07
N LEU A 81 4.05 -10.65 -6.25
CA LEU A 81 3.07 -9.60 -6.51
C LEU A 81 3.39 -8.86 -7.81
N LYS A 82 4.67 -8.63 -8.07
CA LYS A 82 5.08 -7.98 -9.30
C LYS A 82 4.74 -8.85 -10.51
N ARG A 83 4.96 -10.15 -10.41
CA ARG A 83 4.58 -11.06 -11.49
C ARG A 83 3.07 -11.05 -11.72
N ALA A 84 2.30 -10.89 -10.66
CA ALA A 84 0.85 -10.94 -10.73
C ALA A 84 0.22 -9.58 -11.03
N ALA A 85 1.01 -8.51 -11.12
CA ALA A 85 0.47 -7.17 -11.32
C ALA A 85 -0.45 -7.06 -12.53
N PRO A 86 -0.13 -7.66 -13.70
CA PRO A 86 -1.06 -7.58 -14.83
C PRO A 86 -2.39 -8.26 -14.54
N TRP A 87 -2.36 -9.34 -13.77
CA TRP A 87 -3.60 -10.02 -13.38
C TRP A 87 -4.46 -9.13 -12.50
N PHE A 88 -3.83 -8.49 -11.50
CA PHE A 88 -4.56 -7.55 -10.64
C PHE A 88 -5.12 -6.40 -11.45
N ARG A 89 -4.34 -5.88 -12.37
CA ARG A 89 -4.79 -4.77 -13.21
C ARG A 89 -6.03 -5.16 -14.00
N ALA A 90 -6.03 -6.35 -14.57
CA ALA A 90 -7.18 -6.83 -15.34
C ALA A 90 -8.41 -6.98 -14.47
N ARG A 91 -8.25 -7.54 -13.26
CA ARG A 91 -9.39 -7.71 -12.36
C ARG A 91 -9.94 -6.38 -11.89
N VAL A 92 -9.04 -5.45 -11.56
CA VAL A 92 -9.45 -4.12 -11.15
C VAL A 92 -10.19 -3.42 -12.30
N GLY A 93 -9.70 -3.58 -13.52
CA GLY A 93 -10.36 -2.99 -14.68
C GLY A 93 -11.76 -3.50 -14.91
N GLU A 94 -12.03 -4.75 -14.51
CA GLU A 94 -13.36 -5.31 -14.62
C GLU A 94 -14.33 -4.77 -13.57
N LYS A 95 -13.80 -4.49 -12.36
CA LYS A 95 -14.64 -4.19 -11.22
C LYS A 95 -14.74 -2.71 -10.90
N ALA A 96 -13.66 -1.97 -11.08
CA ALA A 96 -13.65 -0.55 -10.77
C ALA A 96 -14.24 0.24 -11.93
N GLN A 97 -14.95 1.31 -11.57
CA GLN A 97 -15.55 2.14 -12.61
C GLN A 97 -14.58 3.26 -12.95
N LEU A 98 -13.51 2.90 -13.59
CA LEU A 98 -12.49 3.83 -14.02
C LEU A 98 -12.37 3.79 -15.52
N ARG A 99 -12.01 4.94 -16.08
CA ARG A 99 -11.84 5.03 -17.52
C ARG A 99 -10.73 4.11 -18.00
N HIS A 100 -9.67 4.03 -17.22
CA HIS A 100 -8.54 3.18 -17.51
C HIS A 100 -8.16 2.44 -16.25
N ALA A 101 -7.79 1.17 -16.39
CA ALA A 101 -7.25 0.42 -15.26
C ALA A 101 -5.85 0.96 -14.97
N PRO A 102 -5.57 1.34 -13.73
CA PRO A 102 -4.26 1.88 -13.41
C PRO A 102 -3.20 0.79 -13.41
N GLU A 103 -1.98 1.21 -13.68
CA GLU A 103 -0.83 0.34 -13.48
C GLU A 103 -0.63 0.18 -11.99
N ILE A 104 -0.47 -1.04 -11.52
CA ILE A 104 -0.38 -1.30 -10.08
C ILE A 104 1.02 -1.77 -9.72
N ARG A 105 1.62 -1.10 -8.74
CA ARG A 105 2.89 -1.49 -8.16
C ARG A 105 2.69 -1.78 -6.70
N PHE A 106 3.52 -2.65 -6.16
CA PHE A 106 3.40 -3.08 -4.78
C PHE A 106 4.65 -2.70 -4.02
N GLN A 107 4.45 -2.20 -2.81
CA GLN A 107 5.54 -1.89 -1.89
C GLN A 107 5.15 -2.38 -0.51
N VAL A 108 6.15 -2.74 0.29
CA VAL A 108 5.88 -3.09 1.68
C VAL A 108 5.65 -1.82 2.47
N ASP A 109 4.61 -1.85 3.28
CA ASP A 109 4.28 -0.73 4.15
C ASP A 109 5.27 -0.73 5.32
N ARG A 110 6.12 0.28 5.38
CA ARG A 110 7.14 0.42 6.42
C ARG A 110 6.70 1.29 7.58
N THR A 111 5.49 1.83 7.50
CA THR A 111 5.01 2.71 8.55
C THR A 111 4.97 2.02 9.90
N PHE A 112 4.52 0.78 9.92
CA PHE A 112 4.47 -0.01 11.14
C PHE A 112 5.88 -0.27 11.67
N ASP A 113 6.80 -0.61 10.79
CA ASP A 113 8.18 -0.87 11.19
C ASP A 113 8.81 0.37 11.80
N GLU A 114 8.55 1.53 11.23
CA GLU A 114 9.07 2.78 11.75
C GLU A 114 8.51 3.08 13.13
N ALA A 115 7.22 2.88 13.33
CA ALA A 115 6.60 3.10 14.62
C ALA A 115 7.17 2.15 15.65
N ASP A 116 7.41 0.90 15.26
CA ASP A 116 7.99 -0.10 16.16
C ASP A 116 9.42 0.27 16.52
N ARG A 117 10.17 0.77 15.55
CA ARG A 117 11.54 1.20 15.80
C ARG A 117 11.58 2.36 16.76
N ILE A 118 10.68 3.31 16.62
CA ILE A 118 10.57 4.42 17.53
C ILE A 118 10.20 3.93 18.93
N GLY A 119 9.29 2.98 19.01
CA GLY A 119 8.91 2.39 20.29
C GLY A 119 10.09 1.71 20.97
N GLN A 120 10.90 1.01 20.22
CA GLN A 120 12.09 0.37 20.74
C GLN A 120 13.09 1.39 21.25
N LEU A 121 13.24 2.48 20.54
CA LEU A 121 14.14 3.55 20.95
C LEU A 121 13.69 4.16 22.27
N LEU A 122 12.39 4.34 22.43
CA LEU A 122 11.84 4.89 23.66
C LEU A 122 11.97 3.94 24.84
N ARG A 123 12.20 2.65 24.59
CA ARG A 123 12.35 1.66 25.64
C ARG A 123 13.78 1.40 26.04
N ARG A 124 14.71 2.16 25.49
CA ARG A 124 16.10 2.06 25.90
C ARG A 124 16.23 2.40 27.40
N PRO A 125 17.23 1.83 28.08
CA PRO A 125 17.32 2.04 29.52
C PRO A 125 17.33 3.51 29.93
N ASP A 126 18.02 4.35 29.16
CA ASP A 126 18.12 5.77 29.49
C ASP A 126 16.80 6.52 29.26
N VAL A 127 16.00 6.06 28.31
CA VAL A 127 14.71 6.68 28.01
C VAL A 127 13.60 6.00 28.78
N ALA A 128 13.67 4.67 28.90
CA ALA A 128 12.65 3.91 29.58
C ALA A 128 12.52 4.31 31.05
N ARG A 129 13.64 4.75 31.66
CA ARG A 129 13.62 5.18 33.04
C ARG A 129 12.70 6.40 33.23
N ASP A 130 12.77 7.33 32.30
CA ASP A 130 11.92 8.51 32.39
C ASP A 130 10.45 8.16 32.18
N ILE A 131 10.20 7.20 31.31
CA ILE A 131 8.84 6.78 31.04
C ILE A 131 8.24 6.04 32.21
N LYS A 132 9.03 5.22 32.87
CA LYS A 132 8.55 4.43 34.01
C LYS A 132 8.19 5.29 35.19
N ASP A 133 8.87 6.42 35.35
CA ASP A 133 8.62 7.29 36.44
C ASP A 133 7.31 8.06 36.29
N ASP A 134 6.73 7.96 35.13
CA ASP A 134 5.40 8.51 34.88
C ASP A 134 4.32 7.55 35.33
#